data_5fd567af0aa04f8aa88ea9eb4cdf442e
#
_entry.id   5fd567af0aa04f8aa88ea9eb4cdf442e
#
_cell.length_a   1.000
_cell.length_b   1.000
_cell.length_c   1.000
_cell.angle_alpha   90.00
_cell.angle_beta   90.00
_cell.angle_gamma   90.00
#
_symmetry.space_group_name_H-M   'P 1'
#
loop_
_entity.id
_entity.type
_entity.pdbx_description
1 polymer ?
#
loop_
_entity_poly.entity_id
_entity_poly.type
_entity_poly.pdbx_seq_one_letter_code
_entity_poly.pdbx_strand_id
1 'polypeptide(L)'
;EALGPEGRLYSFDQDSDTRGNCPDDPRFHYVESNFRFLRGALRLRGITEVDGILADLGVSSHHFDVVERGFSFRGEAPLDMRMNRRGRLTAADIVNNSPSEELTRILRDWGEIETPWKVANCLVRARETERIATTAQLVAAVKPCTPKKDESKFLTKLFQALRIEVNGEMEAEPENLAPRRTVGRHLLPLARRPAGEELPA
;
A
#
# COMPACT_ATOMS: atom_id res chain seq x y z
N GLU A 1 -16.62 19.12 14.40
CA GLU A 1 -17.01 20.58 14.36
C GLU A 1 -16.95 21.16 12.93
N ALA A 2 -16.09 20.64 12.04
CA ALA A 2 -15.97 21.14 10.66
C ALA A 2 -17.14 20.77 9.73
N LEU A 3 -17.89 19.71 10.07
CA LEU A 3 -19.11 19.31 9.36
C LEU A 3 -20.30 20.08 9.92
N GLY A 4 -21.06 20.74 9.04
CA GLY A 4 -22.37 21.30 9.41
C GLY A 4 -23.35 20.19 9.84
N PRO A 5 -24.53 20.53 10.38
CA PRO A 5 -25.48 19.55 10.90
C PRO A 5 -25.97 18.54 9.85
N GLU A 6 -26.03 18.95 8.59
CA GLU A 6 -26.42 18.11 7.44
C GLU A 6 -25.22 17.50 6.71
N GLY A 7 -23.98 17.83 7.14
CA GLY A 7 -22.76 17.35 6.51
C GLY A 7 -22.57 15.86 6.74
N ARG A 8 -22.05 15.15 5.74
CA ARG A 8 -21.73 13.72 5.82
C ARG A 8 -20.28 13.47 5.40
N LEU A 9 -19.60 12.60 6.12
CA LEU A 9 -18.23 12.17 5.81
C LEU A 9 -18.24 10.68 5.46
N TYR A 10 -17.72 10.38 4.29
CA TYR A 10 -17.51 9.00 3.83
C TYR A 10 -16.03 8.68 3.85
N SER A 11 -15.61 7.79 4.74
CA SER A 11 -14.23 7.31 4.85
C SER A 11 -14.08 5.98 4.16
N PHE A 12 -13.10 5.88 3.26
CA PHE A 12 -12.79 4.65 2.54
C PHE A 12 -11.47 4.09 3.03
N ASP A 13 -11.48 2.85 3.45
CA ASP A 13 -10.29 2.08 3.76
C ASP A 13 -10.52 0.62 3.38
N GLN A 14 -9.51 -0.02 2.80
CA GLN A 14 -9.58 -1.44 2.46
C GLN A 14 -9.12 -2.35 3.60
N ASP A 15 -8.51 -1.77 4.65
CA ASP A 15 -8.07 -2.50 5.83
C ASP A 15 -9.21 -2.54 6.87
N SER A 16 -9.73 -3.75 7.12
CA SER A 16 -10.79 -3.95 8.13
C SER A 16 -10.37 -3.55 9.55
N ASP A 17 -9.07 -3.55 9.85
CA ASP A 17 -8.55 -3.24 11.18
C ASP A 17 -8.78 -1.76 11.54
N THR A 18 -8.93 -0.88 10.53
CA THR A 18 -9.20 0.55 10.74
C THR A 18 -10.63 0.84 11.23
N ARG A 19 -11.55 -0.10 11.06
CA ARG A 19 -12.96 0.06 11.45
C ARG A 19 -13.14 0.36 12.95
N GLY A 20 -12.27 -0.20 13.80
CA GLY A 20 -12.31 0.04 15.25
C GLY A 20 -12.01 1.48 15.68
N ASN A 21 -11.43 2.28 14.79
CA ASN A 21 -11.05 3.68 15.04
C ASN A 21 -12.10 4.68 14.55
N CYS A 22 -13.23 4.19 14.01
CA CYS A 22 -14.28 5.06 13.48
C CYS A 22 -15.01 5.81 14.61
N PRO A 23 -15.27 7.11 14.46
CA PRO A 23 -16.06 7.86 15.45
C PRO A 23 -17.52 7.36 15.48
N ASP A 24 -18.11 7.39 16.66
CA ASP A 24 -19.54 7.15 16.85
C ASP A 24 -20.33 8.45 16.56
N ASP A 25 -20.47 8.76 15.28
CA ASP A 25 -21.20 9.94 14.78
C ASP A 25 -22.07 9.49 13.59
N PRO A 26 -23.39 9.72 13.61
CA PRO A 26 -24.29 9.30 12.53
C PRO A 26 -24.00 9.94 11.18
N ARG A 27 -23.20 11.00 11.14
CA ARG A 27 -22.75 11.66 9.91
C ARG A 27 -21.50 11.00 9.30
N PHE A 28 -20.84 10.11 10.08
CA PHE A 28 -19.65 9.39 9.62
C PHE A 28 -20.04 8.03 9.06
N HIS A 29 -19.64 7.78 7.81
CA HIS A 29 -19.92 6.53 7.12
C HIS A 29 -18.61 5.85 6.70
N TYR A 30 -18.28 4.74 7.36
CA TYR A 30 -17.14 3.92 6.98
C TYR A 30 -17.52 2.99 5.83
N VAL A 31 -16.69 2.95 4.80
CA VAL A 31 -16.84 2.10 3.62
C VAL A 31 -15.58 1.24 3.49
N GLU A 32 -15.70 -0.04 3.85
CA GLU A 32 -14.62 -1.03 3.68
C GLU A 32 -14.46 -1.34 2.19
N SER A 33 -13.63 -0.56 1.52
CA SER A 33 -13.41 -0.69 0.08
C SER A 33 -12.12 0.00 -0.34
N ASN A 34 -11.48 -0.53 -1.38
CA ASN A 34 -10.41 0.20 -2.04
C ASN A 34 -10.97 1.49 -2.66
N PHE A 35 -10.26 2.61 -2.48
CA PHE A 35 -10.68 3.93 -2.96
C PHE A 35 -10.84 4.01 -4.50
N ARG A 36 -10.25 3.11 -5.27
CA ARG A 36 -10.50 2.98 -6.72
C ARG A 36 -11.98 2.78 -7.05
N PHE A 37 -12.74 2.21 -6.12
CA PHE A 37 -14.19 2.00 -6.26
C PHE A 37 -15.03 3.13 -5.66
N LEU A 38 -14.40 4.22 -5.22
CA LEU A 38 -15.04 5.35 -4.55
C LEU A 38 -16.32 5.81 -5.27
N ARG A 39 -16.22 6.07 -6.58
CA ARG A 39 -17.35 6.54 -7.40
C ARG A 39 -18.52 5.56 -7.42
N GLY A 40 -18.22 4.27 -7.64
CA GLY A 40 -19.25 3.22 -7.64
C GLY A 40 -19.92 3.08 -6.28
N ALA A 41 -19.13 3.07 -5.21
CA ALA A 41 -19.61 2.92 -3.86
C ALA A 41 -20.47 4.11 -3.39
N LEU A 42 -20.15 5.34 -3.80
CA LEU A 42 -20.95 6.54 -3.52
C LEU A 42 -22.24 6.53 -4.35
N ARG A 43 -22.19 6.17 -5.63
CA ARG A 43 -23.40 6.06 -6.49
C ARG A 43 -24.41 5.04 -5.96
N LEU A 44 -23.94 3.90 -5.48
CA LEU A 44 -24.81 2.88 -4.84
C LEU A 44 -25.54 3.44 -3.60
N ARG A 45 -25.04 4.52 -3.02
CA ARG A 45 -25.65 5.25 -1.88
C ARG A 45 -26.44 6.48 -2.31
N GLY A 46 -26.68 6.66 -3.62
CA GLY A 46 -27.40 7.79 -4.19
C GLY A 46 -26.59 9.08 -4.22
N ILE A 47 -25.26 9.02 -4.01
CA ILE A 47 -24.38 10.19 -4.00
C ILE A 47 -23.73 10.34 -5.36
N THR A 48 -24.05 11.45 -6.04
CA THR A 48 -23.54 11.76 -7.39
C THR A 48 -22.49 12.86 -7.38
N GLU A 49 -22.48 13.68 -6.34
CA GLU A 49 -21.57 14.81 -6.15
C GLU A 49 -21.05 14.88 -4.72
N VAL A 50 -19.85 15.39 -4.52
CA VAL A 50 -19.24 15.66 -3.22
C VAL A 50 -18.61 17.04 -3.21
N ASP A 51 -18.59 17.71 -2.06
CA ASP A 51 -18.03 19.05 -1.89
C ASP A 51 -16.49 19.02 -1.87
N GLY A 52 -15.90 17.92 -1.38
CA GLY A 52 -14.45 17.75 -1.32
C GLY A 52 -14.04 16.31 -1.16
N ILE A 53 -12.80 16.02 -1.56
CA ILE A 53 -12.14 14.73 -1.39
C ILE A 53 -10.79 14.99 -0.74
N LEU A 54 -10.51 14.26 0.36
CA LEU A 54 -9.20 14.19 0.98
C LEU A 54 -8.67 12.77 0.78
N ALA A 55 -7.50 12.62 0.19
CA ALA A 55 -6.85 11.33 0.00
C ALA A 55 -5.49 11.33 0.70
N ASP A 56 -5.33 10.45 1.68
CA ASP A 56 -4.06 10.11 2.32
C ASP A 56 -3.73 8.66 1.95
N LEU A 57 -2.95 8.53 0.88
CA LEU A 57 -2.67 7.24 0.26
C LEU A 57 -1.33 6.70 0.75
N GLY A 58 -1.34 5.48 1.25
CA GLY A 58 -0.13 4.83 1.73
C GLY A 58 -0.39 3.82 2.83
N VAL A 59 0.62 3.61 3.66
CA VAL A 59 0.55 2.71 4.82
C VAL A 59 0.44 3.50 6.10
N SER A 60 -0.41 3.05 7.01
CA SER A 60 -0.39 3.53 8.39
C SER A 60 0.76 2.89 9.16
N SER A 61 1.21 3.53 10.25
CA SER A 61 2.17 2.93 11.20
C SER A 61 1.71 1.56 11.69
N HIS A 62 0.41 1.37 11.86
CA HIS A 62 -0.19 0.10 12.28
C HIS A 62 0.22 -1.09 11.40
N HIS A 63 0.35 -0.90 10.08
CA HIS A 63 0.79 -1.98 9.19
C HIS A 63 2.21 -2.48 9.50
N PHE A 64 3.08 -1.59 10.01
CA PHE A 64 4.45 -1.95 10.39
C PHE A 64 4.54 -2.48 11.82
N ASP A 65 3.59 -2.12 12.69
CA ASP A 65 3.56 -2.53 14.09
C ASP A 65 3.07 -3.99 14.24
N VAL A 66 2.22 -4.46 13.32
CA VAL A 66 1.72 -5.84 13.30
C VAL A 66 2.65 -6.70 12.43
N VAL A 67 3.65 -7.31 13.07
CA VAL A 67 4.72 -8.09 12.38
C VAL A 67 4.13 -9.19 11.50
N GLU A 68 3.08 -9.89 11.97
CA GLU A 68 2.46 -11.03 11.27
C GLU A 68 1.88 -10.68 9.91
N ARG A 69 1.72 -9.40 9.59
CA ARG A 69 1.21 -8.94 8.29
C ARG A 69 2.27 -8.90 7.18
N GLY A 70 3.56 -9.06 7.53
CA GLY A 70 4.66 -9.15 6.58
C GLY A 70 5.06 -7.86 5.87
N PHE A 71 4.65 -6.68 6.35
CA PHE A 71 5.01 -5.38 5.76
C PHE A 71 6.44 -4.94 6.08
N SER A 72 7.09 -5.56 7.07
CA SER A 72 8.43 -5.22 7.53
C SER A 72 9.42 -6.33 7.26
N PHE A 73 10.65 -5.96 6.86
CA PHE A 73 11.79 -6.89 6.82
C PHE A 73 12.48 -7.05 8.18
N ARG A 74 11.97 -6.39 9.22
CA ARG A 74 12.44 -6.53 10.60
C ARG A 74 11.68 -7.65 11.28
N GLY A 75 12.29 -8.82 11.37
CA GLY A 75 11.68 -10.00 11.94
C GLY A 75 11.17 -10.98 10.88
N GLU A 76 10.77 -12.16 11.35
CA GLU A 76 10.22 -13.22 10.51
C GLU A 76 8.69 -13.23 10.59
N ALA A 77 8.05 -13.17 9.44
CA ALA A 77 6.61 -13.19 9.30
C ALA A 77 6.20 -13.85 7.98
N PRO A 78 4.94 -14.32 7.84
CA PRO A 78 4.39 -14.69 6.55
C PRO A 78 4.55 -13.54 5.53
N LEU A 79 4.93 -13.85 4.31
CA LEU A 79 5.08 -12.87 3.23
C LEU A 79 3.70 -12.55 2.62
N ASP A 80 2.86 -11.86 3.38
CA ASP A 80 1.47 -11.56 3.02
C ASP A 80 1.31 -10.20 2.35
N MET A 81 1.55 -9.12 3.06
CA MET A 81 1.45 -7.69 2.66
C MET A 81 0.05 -7.23 2.20
N ARG A 82 -1.02 -8.00 2.40
CA ARG A 82 -2.37 -7.56 2.05
C ARG A 82 -2.90 -6.57 3.09
N MET A 83 -3.37 -5.41 2.65
CA MET A 83 -4.18 -4.51 3.48
C MET A 83 -5.59 -5.12 3.66
N ASN A 84 -6.21 -5.54 2.57
CA ASN A 84 -7.45 -6.30 2.62
C ASN A 84 -7.16 -7.79 2.77
N ARG A 85 -7.38 -8.35 3.96
CA ARG A 85 -7.15 -9.79 4.24
C ARG A 85 -8.03 -10.73 3.40
N ARG A 86 -9.13 -10.24 2.81
CA ARG A 86 -9.97 -11.00 1.87
C ARG A 86 -9.42 -11.01 0.45
N GLY A 87 -8.38 -10.22 0.17
CA GLY A 87 -7.67 -10.22 -1.10
C GLY A 87 -7.10 -11.60 -1.41
N ARG A 88 -7.07 -11.96 -2.70
CA ARG A 88 -6.62 -13.30 -3.12
C ARG A 88 -5.09 -13.39 -3.27
N LEU A 89 -4.43 -12.27 -3.58
CA LEU A 89 -3.03 -12.25 -3.95
C LEU A 89 -2.17 -11.76 -2.78
N THR A 90 -1.23 -12.56 -2.34
CA THR A 90 -0.22 -12.23 -1.34
C THR A 90 1.11 -11.85 -1.99
N ALA A 91 2.01 -11.21 -1.25
CA ALA A 91 3.37 -10.96 -1.73
C ALA A 91 4.12 -12.28 -2.03
N ALA A 92 3.87 -13.34 -1.26
CA ALA A 92 4.41 -14.67 -1.55
C ALA A 92 3.92 -15.20 -2.90
N ASP A 93 2.65 -14.97 -3.26
CA ASP A 93 2.13 -15.43 -4.55
C ASP A 93 2.77 -14.66 -5.70
N ILE A 94 2.96 -13.35 -5.58
CA ILE A 94 3.67 -12.54 -6.58
C ILE A 94 5.09 -13.07 -6.79
N VAL A 95 5.85 -13.22 -5.70
CA VAL A 95 7.26 -13.61 -5.79
C VAL A 95 7.42 -15.03 -6.38
N ASN A 96 6.52 -15.96 -6.02
CA ASN A 96 6.65 -17.36 -6.45
C ASN A 96 6.03 -17.64 -7.82
N ASN A 97 5.02 -16.89 -8.26
CA ASN A 97 4.24 -17.25 -9.44
C ASN A 97 4.41 -16.30 -10.62
N SER A 98 4.83 -15.04 -10.39
CA SER A 98 4.99 -14.07 -11.49
C SER A 98 6.19 -14.42 -12.39
N PRO A 99 6.08 -14.21 -13.72
CA PRO A 99 7.20 -14.28 -14.64
C PRO A 99 8.32 -13.29 -14.28
N SER A 100 9.56 -13.58 -14.71
CA SER A 100 10.72 -12.70 -14.45
C SER A 100 10.53 -11.28 -14.97
N GLU A 101 9.89 -11.12 -16.12
CA GLU A 101 9.57 -9.85 -16.75
C GLU A 101 8.62 -9.03 -15.88
N GLU A 102 7.61 -9.69 -15.32
CA GLU A 102 6.63 -9.06 -14.44
C GLU A 102 7.26 -8.63 -13.11
N LEU A 103 8.06 -9.49 -12.50
CA LEU A 103 8.85 -9.12 -11.31
C LEU A 103 9.76 -7.93 -11.61
N THR A 104 10.40 -7.91 -12.79
CA THR A 104 11.25 -6.80 -13.22
C THR A 104 10.46 -5.50 -13.35
N ARG A 105 9.24 -5.55 -13.92
CA ARG A 105 8.32 -4.41 -14.01
C ARG A 105 7.98 -3.88 -12.62
N ILE A 106 7.50 -4.75 -11.73
CA ILE A 106 7.10 -4.41 -10.36
C ILE A 106 8.24 -3.71 -9.62
N LEU A 107 9.44 -4.29 -9.67
CA LEU A 107 10.62 -3.77 -8.98
C LEU A 107 11.11 -2.44 -9.54
N ARG A 108 10.96 -2.21 -10.85
CA ARG A 108 11.31 -0.97 -11.52
C ARG A 108 10.28 0.12 -11.20
N ASP A 109 9.01 -0.16 -11.47
CA ASP A 109 7.94 0.84 -11.50
C ASP A 109 7.53 1.26 -10.08
N TRP A 110 7.48 0.32 -9.14
CA TRP A 110 7.04 0.57 -7.76
C TRP A 110 8.17 0.68 -6.75
N GLY A 111 9.31 0.04 -7.04
CA GLY A 111 10.46 0.00 -6.13
C GLY A 111 11.57 0.99 -6.50
N GLU A 112 11.54 1.57 -7.70
CA GLU A 112 12.65 2.40 -8.20
C GLU A 112 14.01 1.73 -7.99
N ILE A 113 14.08 0.41 -8.20
CA ILE A 113 15.32 -0.36 -8.06
C ILE A 113 16.16 -0.19 -9.31
N GLU A 114 17.43 0.18 -9.16
CA GLU A 114 18.33 0.49 -10.30
C GLU A 114 18.59 -0.71 -11.21
N THR A 115 18.65 -1.91 -10.65
CA THR A 115 18.90 -3.16 -11.40
C THR A 115 17.81 -4.19 -11.16
N PRO A 116 16.53 -3.89 -11.54
CA PRO A 116 15.38 -4.70 -11.18
C PRO A 116 15.46 -6.12 -11.74
N TRP A 117 16.00 -6.30 -12.95
CA TRP A 117 16.18 -7.60 -13.59
C TRP A 117 17.14 -8.52 -12.83
N LYS A 118 18.17 -7.98 -12.16
CA LYS A 118 19.07 -8.78 -11.31
C LYS A 118 18.32 -9.33 -10.11
N VAL A 119 17.51 -8.47 -9.48
CA VAL A 119 16.70 -8.86 -8.31
C VAL A 119 15.65 -9.88 -8.70
N ALA A 120 14.94 -9.67 -9.81
CA ALA A 120 13.98 -10.63 -10.35
C ALA A 120 14.63 -12.01 -10.59
N ASN A 121 15.82 -12.05 -11.20
CA ASN A 121 16.56 -13.29 -11.41
C ASN A 121 17.00 -13.96 -10.10
N CYS A 122 17.36 -13.19 -9.06
CA CYS A 122 17.65 -13.74 -7.74
C CYS A 122 16.42 -14.43 -7.15
N LEU A 123 15.25 -13.78 -7.24
CA LEU A 123 13.98 -14.34 -6.76
C LEU A 123 13.57 -15.60 -7.53
N VAL A 124 13.67 -15.57 -8.86
CA VAL A 124 13.34 -16.74 -9.70
C VAL A 124 14.22 -17.94 -9.34
N ARG A 125 15.54 -17.75 -9.23
CA ARG A 125 16.46 -18.83 -8.83
C ARG A 125 16.18 -19.34 -7.42
N ALA A 126 15.88 -18.45 -6.48
CA ALA A 126 15.61 -18.85 -5.10
C ALA A 126 14.34 -19.72 -5.00
N ARG A 127 13.25 -19.32 -5.68
CA ARG A 127 11.98 -20.06 -5.67
C ARG A 127 12.05 -21.43 -6.37
N GLU A 128 13.00 -21.62 -7.29
CA GLU A 128 13.26 -22.94 -7.93
C GLU A 128 13.82 -23.95 -6.92
N THR A 129 14.49 -23.47 -5.86
CA THR A 129 15.05 -24.31 -4.80
C THR A 129 14.06 -24.52 -3.66
N GLU A 130 13.42 -23.44 -3.20
CA GLU A 130 12.48 -23.44 -2.10
C GLU A 130 11.46 -22.31 -2.27
N ARG A 131 10.18 -22.58 -1.95
CA ARG A 131 9.12 -21.57 -1.95
C ARG A 131 9.45 -20.44 -0.97
N ILE A 132 9.41 -19.19 -1.43
CA ILE A 132 9.62 -18.00 -0.61
C ILE A 132 8.29 -17.69 0.09
N ALA A 133 8.15 -18.08 1.36
CA ALA A 133 6.92 -17.99 2.12
C ALA A 133 6.99 -16.94 3.26
N THR A 134 8.21 -16.55 3.67
CA THR A 134 8.41 -15.60 4.78
C THR A 134 9.23 -14.39 4.36
N THR A 135 9.13 -13.31 5.15
CA THR A 135 9.94 -12.11 4.98
C THR A 135 11.43 -12.40 5.07
N ALA A 136 11.84 -13.31 5.98
CA ALA A 136 13.22 -13.73 6.13
C ALA A 136 13.74 -14.46 4.89
N GLN A 137 12.94 -15.38 4.31
CA GLN A 137 13.28 -16.06 3.06
C GLN A 137 13.40 -15.08 1.89
N LEU A 138 12.51 -14.07 1.81
CA LEU A 138 12.61 -13.02 0.79
C LEU A 138 13.93 -12.24 0.91
N VAL A 139 14.30 -11.82 2.12
CA VAL A 139 15.57 -11.12 2.37
C VAL A 139 16.76 -12.01 2.00
N ALA A 140 16.74 -13.30 2.37
CA ALA A 140 17.78 -14.25 2.02
C ALA A 140 17.90 -14.44 0.49
N ALA A 141 16.77 -14.54 -0.22
CA ALA A 141 16.72 -14.74 -1.67
C ALA A 141 17.39 -13.59 -2.44
N VAL A 142 17.23 -12.33 -1.97
CA VAL A 142 17.80 -11.15 -2.63
C VAL A 142 19.20 -10.79 -2.13
N LYS A 143 19.71 -11.43 -1.09
CA LYS A 143 21.01 -11.11 -0.49
C LYS A 143 22.17 -11.07 -1.50
N PRO A 144 22.26 -11.97 -2.51
CA PRO A 144 23.33 -11.93 -3.50
C PRO A 144 23.35 -10.67 -4.37
N CYS A 145 22.21 -9.97 -4.51
CA CYS A 145 22.08 -8.76 -5.31
C CYS A 145 21.83 -7.50 -4.48
N THR A 146 21.86 -7.60 -3.15
CA THR A 146 21.69 -6.49 -2.23
C THR A 146 22.98 -5.66 -2.11
N PRO A 147 22.94 -4.33 -2.30
CA PRO A 147 24.08 -3.45 -2.12
C PRO A 147 24.55 -3.44 -0.67
N LYS A 148 25.83 -3.73 -0.41
CA LYS A 148 26.38 -3.77 0.97
C LYS A 148 26.26 -2.44 1.72
N LYS A 149 26.33 -1.31 1.01
CA LYS A 149 26.36 0.03 1.62
C LYS A 149 24.97 0.56 2.00
N ASP A 150 23.91 0.11 1.30
CA ASP A 150 22.55 0.67 1.39
C ASP A 150 21.49 -0.43 1.53
N GLU A 151 21.80 -1.50 2.28
CA GLU A 151 20.93 -2.68 2.42
C GLU A 151 19.52 -2.31 2.90
N SER A 152 19.40 -1.52 3.97
CA SER A 152 18.09 -1.12 4.50
C SER A 152 17.28 -0.32 3.48
N LYS A 153 17.91 0.58 2.75
CA LYS A 153 17.23 1.37 1.70
C LYS A 153 16.75 0.48 0.55
N PHE A 154 17.57 -0.47 0.15
CA PHE A 154 17.22 -1.43 -0.88
C PHE A 154 16.05 -2.32 -0.44
N LEU A 155 16.09 -2.88 0.77
CA LEU A 155 15.00 -3.69 1.31
C LEU A 155 13.70 -2.89 1.47
N THR A 156 13.78 -1.63 1.89
CA THR A 156 12.61 -0.74 1.94
C THR A 156 11.96 -0.62 0.56
N LYS A 157 12.74 -0.39 -0.50
CA LYS A 157 12.25 -0.29 -1.87
C LYS A 157 11.65 -1.61 -2.38
N LEU A 158 12.27 -2.74 -2.07
CA LEU A 158 11.79 -4.07 -2.42
C LEU A 158 10.41 -4.35 -1.79
N PHE A 159 10.30 -4.13 -0.48
CA PHE A 159 9.05 -4.34 0.26
C PHE A 159 7.95 -3.37 -0.20
N GLN A 160 8.31 -2.12 -0.49
CA GLN A 160 7.41 -1.13 -1.08
C GLN A 160 6.86 -1.61 -2.42
N ALA A 161 7.71 -2.10 -3.32
CA ALA A 161 7.30 -2.57 -4.64
C ALA A 161 6.26 -3.69 -4.54
N LEU A 162 6.53 -4.71 -3.72
CA LEU A 162 5.64 -5.83 -3.52
C LEU A 162 4.31 -5.39 -2.88
N ARG A 163 4.37 -4.52 -1.87
CA ARG A 163 3.18 -3.99 -1.20
C ARG A 163 2.27 -3.24 -2.17
N ILE A 164 2.82 -2.34 -2.98
CA ILE A 164 2.06 -1.56 -3.96
C ILE A 164 1.35 -2.50 -4.93
N GLU A 165 2.04 -3.52 -5.43
CA GLU A 165 1.48 -4.50 -6.36
C GLU A 165 0.38 -5.34 -5.71
N VAL A 166 0.60 -5.89 -4.49
CA VAL A 166 -0.40 -6.67 -3.75
C VAL A 166 -1.70 -5.92 -3.56
N ASN A 167 -1.61 -4.62 -3.26
CA ASN A 167 -2.75 -3.81 -2.86
C ASN A 167 -3.32 -2.96 -4.01
N GLY A 168 -2.72 -2.99 -5.21
CA GLY A 168 -3.15 -2.20 -6.36
C GLY A 168 -3.18 -0.71 -6.07
N GLU A 169 -2.20 -0.21 -5.29
CA GLU A 169 -2.22 1.17 -4.79
C GLU A 169 -2.14 2.21 -5.92
N MET A 170 -1.49 1.88 -7.04
CA MET A 170 -1.30 2.80 -8.17
C MET A 170 -2.33 2.65 -9.29
N GLU A 171 -3.10 1.55 -9.33
CA GLU A 171 -4.21 1.38 -10.26
C GLU A 171 -5.44 2.21 -9.88
N ALA A 172 -5.37 2.84 -8.74
CA ALA A 172 -6.45 3.54 -8.10
C ALA A 172 -6.38 5.05 -8.35
N GLU A 173 -6.24 5.49 -9.62
CA GLU A 173 -6.58 6.87 -9.94
C GLU A 173 -8.09 7.05 -9.76
N PRO A 174 -8.53 8.02 -8.95
CA PRO A 174 -9.95 8.34 -8.79
C PRO A 174 -10.47 8.90 -10.10
N GLU A 175 -10.83 8.03 -11.04
CA GLU A 175 -11.44 8.42 -12.31
C GLU A 175 -12.70 9.25 -12.04
N ASN A 176 -12.58 10.56 -12.31
CA ASN A 176 -13.69 11.46 -12.57
C ASN A 176 -14.81 11.56 -11.52
N LEU A 177 -14.47 11.73 -10.24
CA LEU A 177 -15.30 12.55 -9.37
C LEU A 177 -14.87 14.00 -9.57
N ALA A 178 -15.73 14.82 -10.17
CA ALA A 178 -15.51 16.26 -10.20
C ALA A 178 -15.89 16.82 -8.82
N PRO A 179 -14.94 17.08 -7.92
CA PRO A 179 -15.26 17.74 -6.65
C PRO A 179 -15.58 19.20 -6.95
N ARG A 180 -16.59 19.76 -6.32
CA ARG A 180 -16.84 21.22 -6.34
C ARG A 180 -15.63 21.99 -5.80
N ARG A 181 -14.80 21.35 -4.96
CA ARG A 181 -13.53 21.86 -4.47
C ARG A 181 -12.56 20.70 -4.24
N THR A 182 -11.37 20.76 -4.84
CA THR A 182 -10.26 19.85 -4.49
C THR A 182 -9.52 20.46 -3.31
N VAL A 183 -9.67 19.89 -2.13
CA VAL A 183 -8.85 20.21 -0.97
C VAL A 183 -7.75 19.16 -0.89
N GLY A 184 -6.57 19.51 -1.42
CA GLY A 184 -5.33 18.76 -1.22
C GLY A 184 -5.24 17.42 -1.97
N ARG A 185 -4.58 17.41 -3.13
CA ARG A 185 -3.90 16.21 -3.61
C ARG A 185 -2.60 16.07 -2.83
N HIS A 186 -2.56 15.26 -1.81
CA HIS A 186 -1.32 14.64 -1.38
C HIS A 186 -1.21 13.26 -2.00
N LEU A 187 -0.90 13.22 -3.29
CA LEU A 187 -0.07 12.17 -3.83
C LEU A 187 1.31 12.42 -3.21
N LEU A 188 1.59 11.80 -2.07
CA LEU A 188 2.95 11.67 -1.61
C LEU A 188 3.61 10.62 -2.49
N PRO A 189 4.56 11.00 -3.38
CA PRO A 189 5.62 10.07 -3.67
C PRO A 189 6.22 9.75 -2.30
N LEU A 190 6.52 8.48 -2.04
CA LEU A 190 7.21 8.01 -0.83
C LEU A 190 8.65 8.56 -0.78
N ALA A 191 8.78 9.87 -0.65
CA ALA A 191 10.00 10.57 -0.39
C ALA A 191 9.88 11.19 0.99
N ARG A 192 10.56 10.52 1.96
CA ARG A 192 11.04 11.04 3.24
C ARG A 192 10.52 12.42 3.63
N ARG A 193 9.74 12.49 4.73
CA ARG A 193 9.80 13.68 5.59
C ARG A 193 11.20 13.75 6.19
N PRO A 194 11.94 14.86 6.02
CA PRO A 194 13.06 15.13 6.90
C PRO A 194 12.49 15.29 8.32
N ALA A 195 13.10 14.63 9.30
CA ALA A 195 12.82 14.83 10.71
C ALA A 195 13.07 16.31 11.03
N GLY A 196 12.03 17.05 11.48
CA GLY A 196 12.21 18.34 12.12
C GLY A 196 11.44 19.53 11.55
N GLU A 197 10.23 19.40 11.03
CA GLU A 197 9.37 20.59 10.87
C GLU A 197 8.14 20.49 11.78
N GLU A 198 8.19 21.28 12.85
CA GLU A 198 7.04 21.59 13.70
C GLU A 198 6.01 22.41 12.92
N LEU A 199 4.73 22.08 13.10
CA LEU A 199 3.62 22.86 12.55
C LEU A 199 3.57 24.22 13.27
N PRO A 200 3.42 25.34 12.55
CA PRO A 200 3.06 26.61 13.19
C PRO A 200 1.63 26.53 13.72
N ALA A 201 1.46 27.17 14.89
CA ALA A 201 0.24 27.24 15.69
C ALA A 201 -0.97 27.84 14.95
#